data_77bd39d7667b9e33c5e6fad6857c2da8
#
_entry.id   77bd39d7667b9e33c5e6fad6857c2da8
#
_cell.length_a   1.000
_cell.length_b   1.000
_cell.length_c   1.000
_cell.angle_alpha   90.00
_cell.angle_beta   90.00
_cell.angle_gamma   90.00
#
_symmetry.space_group_name_H-M   'P 1'
#
loop_
_entity.id
_entity.type
_entity.pdbx_description
1 polymer ?
#
loop_
_entity_poly.entity_id
_entity_poly.type
_entity_poly.pdbx_seq_one_letter_code
_entity_poly.pdbx_strand_id
1 'polypeptide(L)'
;MQSSQQHTTQGVSMAAKILNVDEAKLVRAAGGIIRRNGTRGPMRVVIVHRPGYDDWSFPKGKVDRGESLEATALREVEEETGLRCKLVAPLGCTAYSDHKGREKVACYWLMDVVGGRFGAGSEIDEVRWVTVEDAMDLLSYRRDRALLRAFDLAETG
;
A
#
# COMPACT_ATOMS: atom_id res chain seq x y z
N MET A 1 12.62 -1.15 -19.66
CA MET A 1 11.87 -1.10 -18.38
C MET A 1 10.42 -0.79 -18.65
N GLN A 2 9.53 -1.52 -18.01
CA GLN A 2 8.10 -1.23 -18.10
C GLN A 2 7.78 0.01 -17.27
N SER A 3 6.85 0.84 -17.75
CA SER A 3 6.39 2.00 -17.01
C SER A 3 5.54 1.57 -15.80
N SER A 4 5.38 2.47 -14.82
CA SER A 4 4.49 2.25 -13.68
C SER A 4 3.06 1.89 -14.12
N GLN A 5 2.56 2.54 -15.18
CA GLN A 5 1.24 2.25 -15.72
C GLN A 5 1.13 0.82 -16.30
N GLN A 6 2.18 0.34 -16.95
CA GLN A 6 2.20 -1.03 -17.47
C GLN A 6 2.14 -2.05 -16.34
N HIS A 7 2.90 -1.84 -15.26
CA HIS A 7 2.87 -2.70 -14.08
C HIS A 7 1.48 -2.76 -13.46
N THR A 8 0.80 -1.61 -13.30
CA THR A 8 -0.54 -1.59 -12.70
C THR A 8 -1.59 -2.21 -13.61
N THR A 9 -1.51 -1.96 -14.92
CA THR A 9 -2.42 -2.58 -15.89
C THR A 9 -2.31 -4.10 -15.85
N GLN A 10 -1.10 -4.63 -15.85
CA GLN A 10 -0.85 -6.07 -15.75
C GLN A 10 -1.34 -6.63 -14.42
N GLY A 11 -1.10 -5.91 -13.32
CA GLY A 11 -1.53 -6.31 -11.98
C GLY A 11 -3.05 -6.40 -11.87
N VAL A 12 -3.76 -5.41 -12.40
CA VAL A 12 -5.23 -5.39 -12.39
C VAL A 12 -5.79 -6.53 -13.25
N SER A 13 -5.24 -6.73 -14.45
CA SER A 13 -5.66 -7.83 -15.33
C SER A 13 -5.43 -9.19 -14.69
N MET A 14 -4.28 -9.38 -14.04
CA MET A 14 -3.96 -10.62 -13.34
C MET A 14 -4.92 -10.85 -12.17
N ALA A 15 -5.24 -9.80 -11.39
CA ALA A 15 -6.19 -9.88 -10.29
C ALA A 15 -7.56 -10.35 -10.79
N ALA A 16 -8.04 -9.80 -11.90
CA ALA A 16 -9.32 -10.20 -12.48
C ALA A 16 -9.34 -11.68 -12.84
N LYS A 17 -8.25 -12.18 -13.42
CA LYS A 17 -8.11 -13.60 -13.76
C LYS A 17 -8.09 -14.49 -12.53
N ILE A 18 -7.30 -14.13 -11.52
CA ILE A 18 -7.18 -14.89 -10.27
C ILE A 18 -8.54 -15.00 -9.57
N LEU A 19 -9.28 -13.88 -9.49
CA LEU A 19 -10.59 -13.84 -8.84
C LEU A 19 -11.73 -14.34 -9.74
N ASN A 20 -11.45 -14.59 -11.01
CA ASN A 20 -12.44 -15.02 -12.01
C ASN A 20 -13.64 -14.06 -12.10
N VAL A 21 -13.33 -12.76 -12.21
CA VAL A 21 -14.33 -11.68 -12.30
C VAL A 21 -14.01 -10.79 -13.49
N ASP A 22 -15.03 -10.05 -13.94
CA ASP A 22 -14.86 -9.00 -14.93
C ASP A 22 -14.01 -7.88 -14.34
N GLU A 23 -12.94 -7.50 -15.03
CA GLU A 23 -12.03 -6.44 -14.60
C GLU A 23 -12.76 -5.13 -14.29
N ALA A 24 -13.82 -4.82 -15.04
CA ALA A 24 -14.64 -3.62 -14.83
C ALA A 24 -15.38 -3.63 -13.48
N LYS A 25 -15.58 -4.80 -12.87
CA LYS A 25 -16.29 -4.96 -11.59
C LYS A 25 -15.35 -4.94 -10.39
N LEU A 26 -14.05 -4.95 -10.60
CA LEU A 26 -13.07 -4.88 -9.52
C LEU A 26 -13.12 -3.51 -8.84
N VAL A 27 -13.14 -3.52 -7.51
CA VAL A 27 -12.91 -2.31 -6.73
C VAL A 27 -11.40 -2.06 -6.72
N ARG A 28 -10.98 -0.90 -7.19
CA ARG A 28 -9.57 -0.53 -7.30
C ARG A 28 -9.14 0.33 -6.13
N ALA A 29 -7.99 0.02 -5.57
CA ALA A 29 -7.37 0.77 -4.50
C ALA A 29 -5.88 0.90 -4.78
N ALA A 30 -5.26 1.88 -4.15
CA ALA A 30 -3.83 2.09 -4.27
C ALA A 30 -3.25 2.62 -2.97
N GLY A 31 -1.99 2.33 -2.72
CA GLY A 31 -1.30 2.77 -1.52
C GLY A 31 0.20 2.64 -1.65
N GLY A 32 0.88 2.63 -0.51
CA GLY A 32 2.33 2.60 -0.56
C GLY A 32 3.00 2.01 0.66
N ILE A 33 4.21 1.55 0.43
CA ILE A 33 5.17 1.28 1.49
C ILE A 33 6.10 2.50 1.54
N ILE A 34 5.95 3.30 2.59
CA ILE A 34 6.79 4.46 2.85
C ILE A 34 7.99 3.97 3.63
N ARG A 35 9.18 4.20 3.10
CA ARG A 35 10.41 3.77 3.76
C ARG A 35 11.20 4.94 4.30
N ARG A 36 12.00 4.65 5.33
CA ARG A 36 13.00 5.56 5.87
C ARG A 36 14.22 4.73 6.25
N ASN A 37 15.36 5.04 5.63
CA ASN A 37 16.62 4.40 6.01
C ASN A 37 17.17 5.13 7.23
N GLY A 38 17.40 4.38 8.31
CA GLY A 38 18.04 4.93 9.48
C GLY A 38 19.54 5.20 9.21
N THR A 39 20.06 6.32 9.71
CA THR A 39 21.50 6.60 9.65
C THR A 39 22.29 5.68 10.57
N ARG A 40 21.64 5.13 11.60
CA ARG A 40 22.23 4.21 12.58
C ARG A 40 21.22 3.14 13.00
N GLY A 41 20.77 2.32 12.07
CA GLY A 41 19.81 1.29 12.40
C GLY A 41 19.08 0.77 11.19
N PRO A 42 18.14 -0.17 11.40
CA PRO A 42 17.42 -0.80 10.31
C PRO A 42 16.49 0.18 9.62
N MET A 43 16.17 -0.14 8.38
CA MET A 43 15.13 0.56 7.62
C MET A 43 13.79 0.43 8.34
N ARG A 44 12.98 1.49 8.28
CA ARG A 44 11.64 1.51 8.84
C ARG A 44 10.61 1.78 7.77
N VAL A 45 9.41 1.28 8.00
CA VAL A 45 8.25 1.46 7.13
C VAL A 45 7.07 1.96 7.95
N VAL A 46 6.11 2.61 7.29
CA VAL A 46 4.91 3.14 7.96
C VAL A 46 3.78 2.12 7.86
N ILE A 47 3.16 1.84 9.00
CA ILE A 47 1.90 1.08 9.07
C ILE A 47 0.84 1.91 9.78
N VAL A 48 -0.42 1.62 9.47
CA VAL A 48 -1.58 2.34 10.01
C VAL A 48 -2.54 1.38 10.68
N HIS A 49 -3.21 1.86 11.73
CA HIS A 49 -4.25 1.11 12.44
C HIS A 49 -5.62 1.72 12.18
N ARG A 50 -6.60 0.87 11.84
CA ARG A 50 -7.98 1.29 11.60
C ARG A 50 -8.85 0.85 12.79
N PRO A 51 -9.44 1.82 13.55
CA PRO A 51 -10.20 1.44 14.75
C PRO A 51 -11.45 0.62 14.44
N GLY A 52 -12.12 0.89 13.32
CA GLY A 52 -13.34 0.16 12.96
C GLY A 52 -13.13 -1.32 12.66
N TYR A 53 -11.91 -1.70 12.27
CA TYR A 53 -11.56 -3.08 11.92
C TYR A 53 -10.54 -3.68 12.89
N ASP A 54 -9.99 -2.87 13.78
CA ASP A 54 -8.90 -3.24 14.68
C ASP A 54 -7.78 -3.98 13.93
N ASP A 55 -7.32 -3.41 12.83
CA ASP A 55 -6.29 -4.02 12.00
C ASP A 55 -5.14 -3.06 11.70
N TRP A 56 -3.98 -3.66 11.42
CA TRP A 56 -2.78 -2.98 10.94
C TRP A 56 -2.57 -3.30 9.47
N SER A 57 -2.31 -2.26 8.68
CA SER A 57 -2.08 -2.41 7.24
C SER A 57 -1.14 -1.31 6.73
N PHE A 58 -0.71 -1.43 5.47
CA PHE A 58 -0.09 -0.31 4.78
C PHE A 58 -1.18 0.72 4.42
N PRO A 59 -0.83 2.02 4.40
CA PRO A 59 -1.79 3.05 4.01
C PRO A 59 -2.24 2.84 2.57
N LYS A 60 -3.53 2.86 2.35
CA LYS A 60 -4.16 2.69 1.04
C LYS A 60 -5.60 3.16 1.06
N GLY A 61 -6.16 3.36 -0.11
CA GLY A 61 -7.57 3.67 -0.23
C GLY A 61 -8.09 3.53 -1.64
N LYS A 62 -9.39 3.71 -1.77
CA LYS A 62 -10.13 3.50 -2.99
C LYS A 62 -9.85 4.60 -4.02
N VAL A 63 -9.75 4.21 -5.29
CA VAL A 63 -9.60 5.13 -6.41
C VAL A 63 -10.85 5.99 -6.56
N ASP A 64 -10.66 7.30 -6.64
CA ASP A 64 -11.72 8.23 -6.95
C ASP A 64 -11.95 8.29 -8.47
N ARG A 65 -13.16 8.70 -8.86
CA ARG A 65 -13.53 8.77 -10.27
C ARG A 65 -12.56 9.66 -11.05
N GLY A 66 -12.00 9.10 -12.12
CA GLY A 66 -11.07 9.82 -13.00
C GLY A 66 -9.63 9.90 -12.49
N GLU A 67 -9.36 9.30 -11.33
CA GLU A 67 -8.04 9.32 -10.70
C GLU A 67 -7.20 8.13 -11.19
N SER A 68 -5.92 8.35 -11.42
CA SER A 68 -4.99 7.24 -11.70
C SER A 68 -4.66 6.50 -10.42
N LEU A 69 -4.17 5.27 -10.54
CA LEU A 69 -3.71 4.50 -9.37
C LEU A 69 -2.54 5.18 -8.67
N GLU A 70 -1.62 5.80 -9.44
CA GLU A 70 -0.49 6.54 -8.88
C GLU A 70 -0.96 7.75 -8.06
N ALA A 71 -1.89 8.54 -8.60
CA ALA A 71 -2.44 9.70 -7.90
C ALA A 71 -3.20 9.26 -6.64
N THR A 72 -3.97 8.17 -6.72
CA THR A 72 -4.67 7.60 -5.57
C THR A 72 -3.69 7.20 -4.48
N ALA A 73 -2.61 6.51 -4.85
CA ALA A 73 -1.60 6.06 -3.88
C ALA A 73 -1.03 7.25 -3.10
N LEU A 74 -0.63 8.31 -3.79
CA LEU A 74 -0.07 9.50 -3.15
C LEU A 74 -1.10 10.21 -2.27
N ARG A 75 -2.33 10.36 -2.75
CA ARG A 75 -3.41 11.01 -2.00
C ARG A 75 -3.78 10.23 -0.73
N GLU A 76 -4.00 8.94 -0.85
CA GLU A 76 -4.41 8.11 0.29
C GLU A 76 -3.31 8.01 1.34
N VAL A 77 -2.05 7.92 0.93
CA VAL A 77 -0.93 7.93 1.86
C VAL A 77 -0.91 9.24 2.64
N GLU A 78 -1.08 10.38 1.99
CA GLU A 78 -1.13 11.67 2.68
C GLU A 78 -2.34 11.79 3.61
N GLU A 79 -3.52 11.34 3.17
CA GLU A 79 -4.73 11.36 3.99
C GLU A 79 -4.58 10.52 5.26
N GLU A 80 -3.98 9.35 5.16
CA GLU A 80 -3.87 8.42 6.29
C GLU A 80 -2.67 8.70 7.21
N THR A 81 -1.58 9.23 6.68
CA THR A 81 -0.32 9.38 7.42
C THR A 81 0.16 10.82 7.61
N GLY A 82 -0.40 11.75 6.86
CA GLY A 82 0.07 13.14 6.83
C GLY A 82 1.32 13.37 6.00
N LEU A 83 1.93 12.32 5.47
CA LEU A 83 3.18 12.43 4.72
C LEU A 83 2.93 12.64 3.24
N ARG A 84 3.57 13.67 2.69
CA ARG A 84 3.67 13.83 1.24
C ARG A 84 4.87 13.05 0.75
N CYS A 85 4.63 12.21 -0.23
CA CYS A 85 5.61 11.27 -0.73
C CYS A 85 5.79 11.40 -2.24
N LYS A 86 6.89 10.84 -2.73
CA LYS A 86 7.09 10.62 -4.16
C LYS A 86 7.16 9.12 -4.42
N LEU A 87 6.72 8.71 -5.59
CA LEU A 87 6.81 7.34 -6.04
C LEU A 87 8.26 6.99 -6.38
N VAL A 88 8.73 5.84 -5.90
CA VAL A 88 10.08 5.34 -6.21
C VAL A 88 9.99 4.20 -7.21
N ALA A 89 9.15 3.19 -6.94
CA ALA A 89 9.00 2.01 -7.80
C ALA A 89 7.68 1.32 -7.54
N PRO A 90 7.07 0.69 -8.55
CA PRO A 90 5.89 -0.14 -8.33
C PRO A 90 6.30 -1.42 -7.59
N LEU A 91 5.46 -1.86 -6.66
CA LEU A 91 5.69 -3.07 -5.87
C LEU A 91 4.75 -4.22 -6.27
N GLY A 92 3.74 -3.95 -7.09
CA GLY A 92 2.78 -4.95 -7.51
C GLY A 92 1.40 -4.72 -6.89
N CYS A 93 0.50 -5.64 -7.19
CA CYS A 93 -0.89 -5.55 -6.76
C CYS A 93 -1.29 -6.83 -6.02
N THR A 94 -2.21 -6.68 -5.05
CA THR A 94 -2.78 -7.79 -4.31
C THR A 94 -4.26 -7.90 -4.66
N ALA A 95 -4.78 -9.13 -4.74
CA ALA A 95 -6.18 -9.41 -5.06
C ALA A 95 -6.84 -10.10 -3.87
N TYR A 96 -8.01 -9.63 -3.46
CA TYR A 96 -8.71 -10.19 -2.32
C TYR A 96 -10.18 -9.78 -2.32
N SER A 97 -11.00 -10.48 -1.52
CA SER A 97 -12.38 -10.08 -1.23
C SER A 97 -12.38 -9.25 0.05
N ASP A 98 -13.04 -8.10 0.04
CA ASP A 98 -13.13 -7.26 1.23
C ASP A 98 -14.19 -7.76 2.22
N HIS A 99 -14.34 -7.07 3.36
CA HIS A 99 -15.29 -7.46 4.41
C HIS A 99 -16.75 -7.41 3.95
N LYS A 100 -17.04 -6.71 2.86
CA LYS A 100 -18.39 -6.64 2.26
C LYS A 100 -18.57 -7.65 1.13
N GLY A 101 -17.60 -8.54 0.92
CA GLY A 101 -17.64 -9.55 -0.13
C GLY A 101 -17.34 -9.01 -1.53
N ARG A 102 -16.83 -7.79 -1.66
CA ARG A 102 -16.47 -7.21 -2.96
C ARG A 102 -15.08 -7.64 -3.37
N GLU A 103 -14.92 -8.00 -4.63
CA GLU A 103 -13.63 -8.34 -5.19
C GLU A 103 -12.80 -7.07 -5.39
N LYS A 104 -11.59 -7.05 -4.86
CA LYS A 104 -10.74 -5.87 -4.80
C LYS A 104 -9.33 -6.16 -5.30
N VAL A 105 -8.75 -5.17 -5.95
CA VAL A 105 -7.32 -5.15 -6.27
C VAL A 105 -6.71 -3.88 -5.67
N ALA A 106 -5.61 -4.03 -4.95
CA ALA A 106 -4.86 -2.92 -4.39
C ALA A 106 -3.44 -2.94 -4.94
N CYS A 107 -3.01 -1.84 -5.55
CA CYS A 107 -1.69 -1.69 -6.14
C CYS A 107 -0.84 -0.76 -5.29
N TYR A 108 0.44 -1.10 -5.09
CA TYR A 108 1.31 -0.41 -4.15
C TYR A 108 2.58 0.09 -4.82
N TRP A 109 3.11 1.17 -4.29
CA TRP A 109 4.39 1.76 -4.67
C TRP A 109 5.29 1.90 -3.47
N LEU A 110 6.57 1.73 -3.71
CA LEU A 110 7.60 2.16 -2.79
C LEU A 110 7.66 3.68 -2.84
N MET A 111 7.68 4.33 -1.68
CA MET A 111 7.62 5.78 -1.57
C MET A 111 8.68 6.33 -0.64
N ASP A 112 9.21 7.50 -1.01
CA ASP A 112 10.06 8.30 -0.14
C ASP A 112 9.32 9.57 0.28
N VAL A 113 9.56 10.03 1.50
CA VAL A 113 8.93 11.23 2.05
C VAL A 113 9.58 12.47 1.44
N VAL A 114 8.76 13.41 0.98
CA VAL A 114 9.22 14.71 0.48
C VAL A 114 8.70 15.87 1.33
N GLY A 115 7.77 15.64 2.24
CA GLY A 115 7.24 16.69 3.11
C GLY A 115 6.05 16.19 3.91
N GLY A 116 5.31 17.13 4.48
CA GLY A 116 4.13 16.82 5.27
C GLY A 116 4.43 16.70 6.75
N ARG A 117 3.39 16.37 7.53
CA ARG A 117 3.47 16.21 8.98
C ARG A 117 2.93 14.84 9.37
N PHE A 118 3.78 13.99 9.92
CA PHE A 118 3.40 12.64 10.34
C PHE A 118 2.32 12.66 11.42
N GLY A 119 1.22 11.99 11.18
CA GLY A 119 0.11 11.89 12.11
C GLY A 119 -1.07 11.16 11.51
N ALA A 120 -1.93 10.60 12.36
CA ALA A 120 -3.11 9.85 11.93
C ALA A 120 -4.14 10.76 11.24
N GLY A 121 -4.68 10.30 10.12
CA GLY A 121 -5.81 10.94 9.45
C GLY A 121 -7.14 10.60 10.12
N SER A 122 -8.25 11.03 9.51
CA SER A 122 -9.59 10.93 10.12
C SER A 122 -10.09 9.49 10.30
N GLU A 123 -9.66 8.56 9.46
CA GLU A 123 -10.10 7.15 9.49
C GLU A 123 -9.08 6.24 10.18
N ILE A 124 -7.99 6.80 10.67
CA ILE A 124 -6.85 6.10 11.25
C ILE A 124 -6.68 6.62 12.68
N ASP A 125 -6.55 5.74 13.65
CA ASP A 125 -6.31 6.15 15.03
C ASP A 125 -4.83 6.10 15.43
N GLU A 126 -4.00 5.38 14.68
CA GLU A 126 -2.59 5.28 14.97
C GLU A 126 -1.76 5.05 13.72
N VAL A 127 -0.62 5.72 13.63
CA VAL A 127 0.41 5.52 12.61
C VAL A 127 1.74 5.29 13.29
N ARG A 128 2.55 4.38 12.72
CA ARG A 128 3.86 4.04 13.30
C ARG A 128 4.92 3.87 12.21
N TRP A 129 6.11 4.34 12.54
CA TRP A 129 7.34 3.90 11.88
C TRP A 129 7.82 2.65 12.61
N VAL A 130 7.93 1.55 11.92
CA VAL A 130 8.36 0.26 12.50
C VAL A 130 9.43 -0.38 11.64
N THR A 131 10.25 -1.24 12.25
CA THR A 131 11.19 -2.06 11.48
C THR A 131 10.42 -3.06 10.63
N VAL A 132 11.07 -3.62 9.61
CA VAL A 132 10.46 -4.68 8.79
C VAL A 132 10.05 -5.86 9.68
N GLU A 133 10.88 -6.24 10.65
CA GLU A 133 10.60 -7.32 11.57
C GLU A 133 9.32 -7.05 12.39
N ASP A 134 9.22 -5.84 12.97
CA ASP A 134 8.02 -5.46 13.74
C ASP A 134 6.78 -5.39 12.84
N ALA A 135 6.92 -4.90 11.62
CA ALA A 135 5.81 -4.86 10.68
C ALA A 135 5.30 -6.27 10.36
N MET A 136 6.21 -7.24 10.17
CA MET A 136 5.82 -8.62 9.92
C MET A 136 5.01 -9.21 11.08
N ASP A 137 5.29 -8.80 12.32
CA ASP A 137 4.55 -9.25 13.49
C ASP A 137 3.19 -8.52 13.62
N LEU A 138 3.12 -7.25 13.26
CA LEU A 138 1.95 -6.41 13.50
C LEU A 138 0.92 -6.44 12.36
N LEU A 139 1.37 -6.55 11.10
CA LEU A 139 0.46 -6.54 9.96
C LEU A 139 -0.58 -7.65 10.06
N SER A 140 -1.84 -7.28 9.92
CA SER A 140 -2.98 -8.18 10.13
C SER A 140 -3.19 -9.16 8.99
N TYR A 141 -2.75 -8.82 7.77
CA TYR A 141 -3.09 -9.60 6.59
C TYR A 141 -1.88 -10.24 5.95
N ARG A 142 -2.05 -11.53 5.58
CA ARG A 142 -1.01 -12.28 4.87
C ARG A 142 -0.55 -11.58 3.60
N ARG A 143 -1.48 -10.99 2.85
CA ARG A 143 -1.16 -10.29 1.60
C ARG A 143 -0.21 -9.11 1.81
N ASP A 144 -0.37 -8.37 2.91
CA ASP A 144 0.51 -7.25 3.26
C ASP A 144 1.88 -7.76 3.69
N ARG A 145 1.93 -8.83 4.47
CA ARG A 145 3.21 -9.45 4.86
C ARG A 145 3.96 -10.00 3.65
N ALA A 146 3.25 -10.60 2.68
CA ALA A 146 3.86 -11.09 1.46
C ALA A 146 4.45 -9.96 0.62
N LEU A 147 3.73 -8.84 0.52
CA LEU A 147 4.19 -7.65 -0.18
C LEU A 147 5.46 -7.08 0.47
N LEU A 148 5.46 -6.98 1.79
CA LEU A 148 6.62 -6.50 2.56
C LEU A 148 7.81 -7.43 2.41
N ARG A 149 7.59 -8.74 2.44
CA ARG A 149 8.66 -9.73 2.27
C ARG A 149 9.31 -9.62 0.88
N ALA A 150 8.51 -9.48 -0.16
CA ALA A 150 9.02 -9.31 -1.52
C ALA A 150 9.85 -8.03 -1.66
N PHE A 151 9.39 -6.94 -1.07
CA PHE A 151 10.11 -5.66 -1.03
C PHE A 151 11.42 -5.81 -0.25
N ASP A 152 11.40 -6.42 0.93
CA ASP A 152 12.59 -6.59 1.78
C ASP A 152 13.65 -7.43 1.08
N LEU A 153 13.26 -8.52 0.43
CA LEU A 153 14.20 -9.36 -0.34
C LEU A 153 14.83 -8.59 -1.51
N ALA A 154 14.06 -7.74 -2.18
CA ALA A 154 14.57 -6.93 -3.30
C ALA A 154 15.58 -5.87 -2.82
N GLU A 155 15.36 -5.28 -1.63
CA GLU A 155 16.26 -4.26 -1.06
C GLU A 155 17.54 -4.87 -0.48
N THR A 156 17.51 -6.12 -0.01
CA THR A 156 18.66 -6.80 0.61
C THR A 156 19.41 -7.72 -0.36
N GLY A 157 18.82 -7.98 -1.51
CA GLY A 157 19.38 -8.89 -2.53
C GLY A 157 20.38 -8.29 -3.51
#